data_2d77fafc344b3226084df77aed036a37
#
_entry.id   2d77fafc344b3226084df77aed036a37
#
_cell.length_a   1.000
_cell.length_b   1.000
_cell.length_c   1.000
_cell.angle_alpha   90.00
_cell.angle_beta   90.00
_cell.angle_gamma   90.00
#
_symmetry.space_group_name_H-M   'P 1'
#
loop_
_entity.id
_entity.type
_entity.pdbx_description
1 polymer ?
#
loop_
_entity_poly.entity_id
_entity_poly.type
_entity_poly.pdbx_seq_one_letter_code
_entity_poly.pdbx_strand_id
1 'polypeptide(L)'
;MKRTAQDILNFVEDNDVKFVKLTFCDIFGNQKNVSLFASELPRAFEQGISFDGSSIAGFMNIEESDLILWPDPDTATVLPWRPAEGRVMRMYCDITLPDGKPFEGNCRGYLQSVVKRARAMGLTVNVGCECEFYLFETDENGNPTHIPLDHGGYFDIPPLDKGENLRRDICLSIEEMGLQPEHSHHESGPGQNEVCFRYAPALKSADNLNTFKSAVKAIAARNGLYASFMPKPLHDQSGNGLHVNMSLVRDGKNLFEGDLTPDSEAGYFVAGILAHARELTAFCNPVPNSYARLGANEAPLYVSWSRQNRSQLVRLPSASGDLCRVELRGPDAAGNPYLVIGLILAAGLDGIANKLPLPEPVNRNLFHPSAAVGLESLPHSLREAITVAAQSDFIAAELPLALQNKYFEYQTQLCHGYENAPDPAVWERTHGFLVI
;
A
#
# COMPACT_ATOMS: atom_id res chain seq x y z
N MET A 1 -22.46 -4.84 8.78
CA MET A 1 -23.64 -4.18 8.15
C MET A 1 -23.09 -2.95 7.45
N LYS A 2 -23.50 -2.65 6.21
CA LYS A 2 -23.09 -1.41 5.53
C LYS A 2 -23.73 -0.21 6.22
N ARG A 3 -22.95 0.84 6.48
CA ARG A 3 -23.45 2.10 7.03
C ARG A 3 -24.07 2.95 5.93
N THR A 4 -25.18 3.62 6.24
CA THR A 4 -25.84 4.58 5.35
C THR A 4 -25.37 6.00 5.64
N ALA A 5 -25.63 6.94 4.73
CA ALA A 5 -25.44 8.36 4.99
C ALA A 5 -26.15 8.81 6.28
N GLN A 6 -27.40 8.34 6.50
CA GLN A 6 -28.17 8.70 7.69
C GLN A 6 -27.53 8.18 8.99
N ASP A 7 -26.94 6.98 8.97
CA ASP A 7 -26.21 6.45 10.15
C ASP A 7 -25.04 7.35 10.51
N ILE A 8 -24.34 7.91 9.51
CA ILE A 8 -23.22 8.81 9.73
C ILE A 8 -23.69 10.18 10.22
N LEU A 9 -24.77 10.72 9.68
CA LEU A 9 -25.35 11.99 10.14
C LEU A 9 -25.76 11.91 11.62
N ASN A 10 -26.45 10.84 12.01
CA ASN A 10 -26.82 10.59 13.40
C ASN A 10 -25.56 10.46 14.29
N PHE A 11 -24.56 9.69 13.82
CA PHE A 11 -23.30 9.54 14.57
C PHE A 11 -22.59 10.88 14.79
N VAL A 12 -22.55 11.73 13.78
CA VAL A 12 -21.93 13.08 13.83
C VAL A 12 -22.58 13.95 14.90
N GLU A 13 -23.93 13.92 14.97
CA GLU A 13 -24.72 14.67 15.96
C GLU A 13 -24.47 14.13 17.38
N ASP A 14 -24.56 12.80 17.56
CA ASP A 14 -24.44 12.14 18.86
C ASP A 14 -23.02 12.22 19.46
N ASN A 15 -21.97 12.40 18.63
CA ASN A 15 -20.57 12.29 19.05
C ASN A 15 -19.79 13.61 18.97
N ASP A 16 -20.43 14.76 18.91
CA ASP A 16 -19.80 16.09 18.84
C ASP A 16 -18.74 16.21 17.72
N VAL A 17 -19.01 15.61 16.56
CA VAL A 17 -18.12 15.75 15.39
C VAL A 17 -18.35 17.13 14.76
N LYS A 18 -17.32 17.95 14.67
CA LYS A 18 -17.39 19.32 14.09
C LYS A 18 -16.76 19.41 12.71
N PHE A 19 -15.76 18.55 12.43
CA PHE A 19 -15.06 18.56 11.15
C PHE A 19 -15.05 17.17 10.54
N VAL A 20 -15.25 17.13 9.22
CA VAL A 20 -15.19 15.89 8.44
C VAL A 20 -14.13 16.06 7.35
N LYS A 21 -13.13 15.16 7.35
CA LYS A 21 -12.11 15.11 6.31
C LYS A 21 -12.54 14.15 5.20
N LEU A 22 -12.82 14.69 4.04
CA LEU A 22 -13.02 13.92 2.81
C LEU A 22 -11.64 13.58 2.23
N THR A 23 -11.25 12.32 2.34
CA THR A 23 -9.88 11.88 2.04
C THR A 23 -9.87 11.03 0.78
N PHE A 24 -8.87 11.25 -0.06
CA PHE A 24 -8.59 10.48 -1.26
C PHE A 24 -7.08 10.37 -1.47
N CYS A 25 -6.62 9.59 -2.45
CA CYS A 25 -5.21 9.54 -2.83
C CYS A 25 -5.02 10.07 -4.24
N ASP A 26 -3.89 10.74 -4.47
CA ASP A 26 -3.41 10.94 -5.84
C ASP A 26 -2.97 9.60 -6.47
N ILE A 27 -2.58 9.61 -7.74
CA ILE A 27 -2.20 8.37 -8.45
C ILE A 27 -0.91 7.74 -7.89
N PHE A 28 -0.13 8.47 -7.11
CA PHE A 28 1.10 7.99 -6.47
C PHE A 28 0.88 7.47 -5.05
N GLY A 29 -0.35 7.52 -4.53
CA GLY A 29 -0.71 7.05 -3.19
C GLY A 29 -0.56 8.08 -2.08
N ASN A 30 -0.26 9.35 -2.41
CA ASN A 30 -0.22 10.40 -1.41
C ASN A 30 -1.64 10.77 -1.01
N GLN A 31 -1.92 10.73 0.28
CA GLN A 31 -3.24 11.09 0.80
C GLN A 31 -3.45 12.60 0.74
N LYS A 32 -4.61 13.00 0.24
CA LYS A 32 -5.12 14.38 0.18
C LYS A 32 -6.46 14.44 0.90
N ASN A 33 -6.85 15.62 1.36
CA ASN A 33 -8.17 15.79 1.93
C ASN A 33 -8.73 17.21 1.73
N VAL A 34 -10.06 17.29 1.71
CA VAL A 34 -10.82 18.51 1.90
C VAL A 34 -11.50 18.42 3.25
N SER A 35 -11.39 19.46 4.09
CA SER A 35 -12.06 19.50 5.39
C SER A 35 -13.36 20.28 5.30
N LEU A 36 -14.46 19.67 5.72
CA LEU A 36 -15.78 20.26 5.80
C LEU A 36 -16.17 20.51 7.25
N PHE A 37 -16.99 21.51 7.50
CA PHE A 37 -17.80 21.55 8.70
C PHE A 37 -18.85 20.43 8.66
N ALA A 38 -19.17 19.85 9.81
CA ALA A 38 -20.16 18.76 9.89
C ALA A 38 -21.54 19.15 9.35
N SER A 39 -21.91 20.43 9.41
CA SER A 39 -23.15 20.98 8.83
C SER A 39 -23.25 20.84 7.30
N GLU A 40 -22.10 20.71 6.61
CA GLU A 40 -22.05 20.54 5.15
C GLU A 40 -22.14 19.06 4.71
N LEU A 41 -22.09 18.13 5.66
CA LEU A 41 -22.06 16.71 5.37
C LEU A 41 -23.32 16.19 4.64
N PRO A 42 -24.57 16.67 4.96
CA PRO A 42 -25.73 16.27 4.19
C PRO A 42 -25.58 16.61 2.69
N ARG A 43 -25.11 17.83 2.38
CA ARG A 43 -24.84 18.25 0.99
C ARG A 43 -23.77 17.39 0.32
N ALA A 44 -22.72 17.02 1.09
CA ALA A 44 -21.65 16.17 0.56
C ALA A 44 -22.16 14.77 0.16
N PHE A 45 -23.12 14.21 0.89
CA PHE A 45 -23.73 12.93 0.52
C PHE A 45 -24.72 13.05 -0.66
N GLU A 46 -25.44 14.18 -0.78
CA GLU A 46 -26.46 14.37 -1.81
C GLU A 46 -25.88 14.83 -3.16
N GLN A 47 -24.88 15.71 -3.13
CA GLN A 47 -24.39 16.42 -4.33
C GLN A 47 -22.88 16.22 -4.57
N GLY A 48 -22.18 15.57 -3.63
CA GLY A 48 -20.72 15.52 -3.63
C GLY A 48 -20.09 16.89 -3.32
N ILE A 49 -18.77 16.93 -3.31
CA ILE A 49 -17.98 18.15 -3.09
C ILE A 49 -17.04 18.34 -4.26
N SER A 50 -17.23 19.46 -4.99
CA SER A 50 -16.34 19.86 -6.08
C SER A 50 -15.00 20.31 -5.54
N PHE A 51 -13.92 19.94 -6.28
CA PHE A 51 -12.56 20.38 -6.00
C PHE A 51 -11.75 20.51 -7.30
N ASP A 52 -10.67 21.30 -7.24
CA ASP A 52 -9.74 21.48 -8.35
C ASP A 52 -8.77 20.28 -8.42
N GLY A 53 -8.99 19.42 -9.42
CA GLY A 53 -8.11 18.29 -9.71
C GLY A 53 -6.82 18.69 -10.44
N SER A 54 -6.72 19.87 -11.04
CA SER A 54 -5.52 20.30 -11.78
C SER A 54 -4.33 20.57 -10.88
N SER A 55 -4.60 20.88 -9.62
CA SER A 55 -3.55 21.07 -8.60
C SER A 55 -3.09 19.75 -7.94
N ILE A 56 -3.67 18.61 -8.34
CA ILE A 56 -3.30 17.29 -7.83
C ILE A 56 -2.40 16.57 -8.85
N ALA A 57 -1.22 16.16 -8.40
CA ALA A 57 -0.25 15.49 -9.26
C ALA A 57 -0.85 14.23 -9.94
N GLY A 58 -0.76 14.21 -11.27
CA GLY A 58 -1.25 13.11 -12.09
C GLY A 58 -2.77 13.07 -12.32
N PHE A 59 -3.55 14.07 -11.85
CA PHE A 59 -4.99 14.11 -12.06
C PHE A 59 -5.36 14.79 -13.38
N MET A 60 -5.82 16.03 -13.34
CA MET A 60 -6.43 16.73 -14.47
C MET A 60 -5.49 17.80 -15.04
N ASN A 61 -5.82 18.29 -16.21
CA ASN A 61 -5.22 19.49 -16.77
C ASN A 61 -6.04 20.72 -16.32
N ILE A 62 -5.45 21.91 -16.47
CA ILE A 62 -6.07 23.15 -15.99
C ILE A 62 -7.35 23.51 -16.77
N GLU A 63 -7.46 23.03 -18.01
CA GLU A 63 -8.61 23.28 -18.89
C GLU A 63 -9.86 22.47 -18.50
N GLU A 64 -9.66 21.36 -17.77
CA GLU A 64 -10.73 20.46 -17.30
C GLU A 64 -10.44 20.06 -15.86
N SER A 65 -10.52 21.02 -14.94
CA SER A 65 -10.01 20.88 -13.56
C SER A 65 -11.00 20.29 -12.58
N ASP A 66 -12.31 20.41 -12.83
CA ASP A 66 -13.33 20.11 -11.83
C ASP A 66 -13.55 18.60 -11.67
N LEU A 67 -13.45 18.14 -10.43
CA LEU A 67 -13.79 16.79 -9.99
C LEU A 67 -14.72 16.84 -8.79
N ILE A 68 -15.45 15.74 -8.55
CA ILE A 68 -16.41 15.61 -7.45
C ILE A 68 -16.00 14.50 -6.49
N LEU A 69 -15.88 14.81 -5.20
CA LEU A 69 -15.66 13.83 -4.11
C LEU A 69 -17.00 13.31 -3.61
N TRP A 70 -17.13 12.00 -3.52
CA TRP A 70 -18.27 11.29 -2.95
C TRP A 70 -17.82 10.50 -1.72
N PRO A 71 -18.22 10.92 -0.49
CA PRO A 71 -17.81 10.23 0.72
C PRO A 71 -18.44 8.84 0.82
N ASP A 72 -17.62 7.85 1.17
CA ASP A 72 -18.05 6.48 1.43
C ASP A 72 -18.37 6.30 2.92
N PRO A 73 -19.65 6.15 3.31
CA PRO A 73 -20.07 6.02 4.71
C PRO A 73 -19.43 4.85 5.45
N ASP A 74 -19.15 3.74 4.74
CA ASP A 74 -18.53 2.54 5.34
C ASP A 74 -17.12 2.80 5.88
N THR A 75 -16.47 3.88 5.42
CA THR A 75 -15.09 4.24 5.79
C THR A 75 -15.00 5.31 6.90
N ALA A 76 -16.15 5.81 7.39
CA ALA A 76 -16.17 6.85 8.41
C ALA A 76 -15.49 6.39 9.71
N THR A 77 -14.57 7.19 10.21
CA THR A 77 -13.87 6.95 11.48
C THR A 77 -13.45 8.26 12.13
N VAL A 78 -13.50 8.31 13.46
CA VAL A 78 -12.97 9.43 14.24
C VAL A 78 -11.44 9.31 14.28
N LEU A 79 -10.74 10.44 14.28
CA LEU A 79 -9.28 10.48 14.38
C LEU A 79 -8.87 10.60 15.85
N PRO A 80 -8.34 9.54 16.51
CA PRO A 80 -8.06 9.52 17.96
C PRO A 80 -7.02 10.54 18.41
N TRP A 81 -6.12 10.91 17.53
CA TRP A 81 -5.05 11.89 17.80
C TRP A 81 -5.49 13.34 17.69
N ARG A 82 -6.77 13.60 17.44
CA ARG A 82 -7.38 14.93 17.45
C ARG A 82 -8.08 15.19 18.80
N PRO A 83 -8.37 16.46 19.14
CA PRO A 83 -9.06 16.79 20.38
C PRO A 83 -10.36 16.01 20.56
N ALA A 84 -10.69 15.66 21.81
CA ALA A 84 -11.92 14.97 22.16
C ALA A 84 -13.16 15.86 22.07
N GLU A 85 -12.99 17.18 22.24
CA GLU A 85 -14.02 18.20 22.01
C GLU A 85 -13.94 18.70 20.56
N GLY A 86 -15.08 18.82 19.90
CA GLY A 86 -15.11 19.19 18.48
C GLY A 86 -14.41 18.17 17.60
N ARG A 87 -14.75 16.90 17.76
CA ARG A 87 -14.07 15.75 17.11
C ARG A 87 -13.94 15.92 15.62
N VAL A 88 -12.90 15.30 15.09
CA VAL A 88 -12.62 15.23 13.65
C VAL A 88 -12.87 13.81 13.16
N MET A 89 -13.74 13.66 12.18
CA MET A 89 -13.99 12.41 11.45
C MET A 89 -13.26 12.42 10.10
N ARG A 90 -12.93 11.26 9.59
CA ARG A 90 -12.43 11.07 8.23
C ARG A 90 -13.29 10.04 7.50
N MET A 91 -13.56 10.30 6.21
CA MET A 91 -14.11 9.31 5.25
C MET A 91 -13.23 9.28 4.00
N TYR A 92 -13.03 8.10 3.43
CA TYR A 92 -12.49 7.97 2.08
C TYR A 92 -13.57 8.29 1.06
N CYS A 93 -13.13 8.81 -0.09
CA CYS A 93 -14.03 9.24 -1.15
C CYS A 93 -13.76 8.51 -2.45
N ASP A 94 -14.83 8.28 -3.20
CA ASP A 94 -14.75 8.01 -4.62
C ASP A 94 -14.73 9.35 -5.39
N ILE A 95 -14.23 9.33 -6.62
CA ILE A 95 -14.05 10.54 -7.45
C ILE A 95 -14.76 10.35 -8.77
N THR A 96 -15.55 11.34 -9.18
CA THR A 96 -16.20 11.38 -10.47
C THR A 96 -15.92 12.70 -11.21
N LEU A 97 -16.16 12.67 -12.52
CA LEU A 97 -16.30 13.87 -13.34
C LEU A 97 -17.61 14.60 -12.97
N PRO A 98 -17.79 15.89 -13.36
CA PRO A 98 -19.00 16.63 -13.10
C PRO A 98 -20.27 16.03 -13.75
N ASP A 99 -20.12 15.26 -14.84
CA ASP A 99 -21.20 14.54 -15.50
C ASP A 99 -21.60 13.22 -14.81
N GLY A 100 -20.95 12.89 -13.67
CA GLY A 100 -21.18 11.68 -12.88
C GLY A 100 -20.41 10.44 -13.37
N LYS A 101 -19.64 10.52 -14.43
CA LYS A 101 -18.81 9.39 -14.87
C LYS A 101 -17.65 9.19 -13.90
N PRO A 102 -17.20 7.92 -13.69
CA PRO A 102 -16.01 7.65 -12.92
C PRO A 102 -14.79 8.41 -13.46
N PHE A 103 -14.00 8.99 -12.56
CA PHE A 103 -12.72 9.59 -12.93
C PHE A 103 -11.67 8.49 -13.10
N GLU A 104 -11.00 8.43 -14.26
CA GLU A 104 -10.03 7.37 -14.58
C GLU A 104 -8.79 7.39 -13.68
N GLY A 105 -8.42 8.53 -13.08
CA GLY A 105 -7.35 8.67 -12.09
C GLY A 105 -7.73 8.22 -10.68
N ASN A 106 -8.97 7.78 -10.45
CA ASN A 106 -9.41 7.25 -9.15
C ASN A 106 -8.88 5.83 -8.91
N CYS A 107 -7.70 5.71 -8.30
CA CYS A 107 -7.08 4.41 -8.01
C CYS A 107 -7.92 3.55 -7.07
N ARG A 108 -8.69 4.14 -6.15
CA ARG A 108 -9.65 3.42 -5.29
C ARG A 108 -10.75 2.77 -6.14
N GLY A 109 -11.28 3.48 -7.11
CA GLY A 109 -12.27 2.99 -8.09
C GLY A 109 -11.68 1.88 -8.98
N TYR A 110 -10.40 1.98 -9.35
CA TYR A 110 -9.71 0.88 -10.04
C TYR A 110 -9.74 -0.41 -9.22
N LEU A 111 -9.31 -0.37 -7.95
CA LEU A 111 -9.36 -1.57 -7.09
C LEU A 111 -10.79 -2.10 -6.92
N GLN A 112 -11.80 -1.22 -6.79
CA GLN A 112 -13.20 -1.64 -6.74
C GLN A 112 -13.59 -2.43 -8.01
N SER A 113 -13.13 -1.98 -9.19
CA SER A 113 -13.40 -2.67 -10.46
C SER A 113 -12.78 -4.06 -10.52
N VAL A 114 -11.54 -4.22 -10.05
CA VAL A 114 -10.85 -5.52 -9.98
C VAL A 114 -11.55 -6.46 -8.99
N VAL A 115 -11.92 -5.96 -7.81
CA VAL A 115 -12.70 -6.74 -6.82
C VAL A 115 -14.06 -7.18 -7.39
N LYS A 116 -14.72 -6.33 -8.19
CA LYS A 116 -15.95 -6.68 -8.88
C LYS A 116 -15.73 -7.82 -9.90
N ARG A 117 -14.61 -7.79 -10.64
CA ARG A 117 -14.24 -8.90 -11.55
C ARG A 117 -14.02 -10.21 -10.79
N ALA A 118 -13.29 -10.19 -9.68
CA ALA A 118 -13.09 -11.35 -8.83
C ALA A 118 -14.43 -11.95 -8.37
N ARG A 119 -15.36 -11.09 -7.92
CA ARG A 119 -16.73 -11.53 -7.54
C ARG A 119 -17.51 -12.11 -8.69
N ALA A 120 -17.38 -11.57 -9.90
CA ALA A 120 -18.03 -12.15 -11.09
C ALA A 120 -17.47 -13.54 -11.43
N MET A 121 -16.24 -13.84 -11.06
CA MET A 121 -15.63 -15.17 -11.12
C MET A 121 -15.99 -16.07 -9.92
N GLY A 122 -16.87 -15.62 -9.01
CA GLY A 122 -17.28 -16.37 -7.81
C GLY A 122 -16.25 -16.34 -6.69
N LEU A 123 -15.31 -15.38 -6.70
CA LEU A 123 -14.23 -15.27 -5.71
C LEU A 123 -14.48 -14.13 -4.73
N THR A 124 -14.28 -14.42 -3.44
CA THR A 124 -14.09 -13.41 -2.40
C THR A 124 -12.60 -13.29 -2.12
N VAL A 125 -12.09 -12.04 -2.04
CA VAL A 125 -10.66 -11.74 -1.88
C VAL A 125 -10.46 -11.04 -0.55
N ASN A 126 -9.62 -11.62 0.30
CA ASN A 126 -9.12 -10.99 1.51
C ASN A 126 -7.64 -10.66 1.34
N VAL A 127 -7.23 -9.53 1.90
CA VAL A 127 -5.85 -9.04 1.84
C VAL A 127 -5.39 -8.63 3.23
N GLY A 128 -4.19 -9.06 3.60
CA GLY A 128 -3.45 -8.59 4.77
C GLY A 128 -2.16 -7.91 4.32
N CYS A 129 -1.86 -6.76 4.89
CA CYS A 129 -0.64 -6.03 4.61
C CYS A 129 0.26 -6.00 5.84
N GLU A 130 1.52 -6.38 5.66
CA GLU A 130 2.61 -6.16 6.61
C GLU A 130 3.42 -4.98 6.07
N CYS A 131 3.48 -3.89 6.83
CA CYS A 131 4.08 -2.64 6.36
C CYS A 131 5.07 -2.11 7.39
N GLU A 132 6.34 -2.21 7.05
CA GLU A 132 7.46 -1.78 7.87
C GLU A 132 7.67 -0.27 7.78
N PHE A 133 8.24 0.32 8.84
CA PHE A 133 8.58 1.73 8.91
C PHE A 133 9.74 1.98 9.87
N TYR A 134 10.47 3.06 9.61
CA TYR A 134 11.52 3.55 10.49
C TYR A 134 11.04 4.72 11.35
N LEU A 135 11.60 4.80 12.56
CA LEU A 135 11.45 5.94 13.46
C LEU A 135 12.80 6.65 13.62
N PHE A 136 12.78 7.96 13.39
CA PHE A 136 13.95 8.82 13.50
C PHE A 136 13.74 9.92 14.55
N GLU A 137 14.83 10.35 15.15
CA GLU A 137 14.84 11.53 16.00
C GLU A 137 14.59 12.80 15.17
N THR A 138 14.03 13.83 15.80
CA THR A 138 13.95 15.18 15.25
C THR A 138 15.00 16.08 15.90
N ASP A 139 15.42 17.14 15.20
CA ASP A 139 16.29 18.16 15.76
C ASP A 139 15.52 19.08 16.75
N GLU A 140 16.23 20.04 17.36
CA GLU A 140 15.66 21.02 18.32
C GLU A 140 14.53 21.88 17.72
N ASN A 141 14.46 21.98 16.41
CA ASN A 141 13.42 22.70 15.67
C ASN A 141 12.28 21.78 15.18
N GLY A 142 12.33 20.47 15.51
CA GLY A 142 11.36 19.47 15.07
C GLY A 142 11.57 18.98 13.63
N ASN A 143 12.71 19.29 12.99
CA ASN A 143 12.98 18.77 11.65
C ASN A 143 13.46 17.30 11.71
N PRO A 144 13.08 16.47 10.76
CA PRO A 144 13.54 15.08 10.68
C PRO A 144 15.06 14.98 10.52
N THR A 145 15.66 14.08 11.29
CA THR A 145 17.08 13.69 11.13
C THR A 145 17.18 12.28 10.53
N HIS A 146 18.41 11.84 10.19
CA HIS A 146 18.70 10.43 9.86
C HIS A 146 19.25 9.64 11.06
N ILE A 147 19.03 10.14 12.27
CA ILE A 147 19.42 9.45 13.50
C ILE A 147 18.26 8.50 13.87
N PRO A 148 18.44 7.16 13.80
CA PRO A 148 17.40 6.24 14.18
C PRO A 148 17.09 6.35 15.67
N LEU A 149 15.86 6.06 16.07
CA LEU A 149 15.40 6.16 17.45
C LEU A 149 16.24 5.31 18.43
N ASP A 150 16.74 4.18 17.96
CA ASP A 150 17.52 3.23 18.72
C ASP A 150 18.50 2.44 17.85
N HIS A 151 19.15 1.44 18.46
CA HIS A 151 20.05 0.49 17.80
C HIS A 151 19.64 -0.96 18.08
N GLY A 152 18.35 -1.19 18.33
CA GLY A 152 17.77 -2.52 18.46
C GLY A 152 17.81 -3.31 17.15
N GLY A 153 17.58 -4.59 17.25
CA GLY A 153 17.47 -5.53 16.15
C GLY A 153 16.19 -6.37 16.25
N TYR A 154 16.10 -7.40 15.43
CA TYR A 154 14.90 -8.21 15.28
C TYR A 154 14.43 -8.84 16.60
N PHE A 155 13.21 -8.51 17.03
CA PHE A 155 12.58 -8.94 18.27
C PHE A 155 13.30 -8.51 19.57
N ASP A 156 14.18 -7.51 19.49
CA ASP A 156 14.74 -6.92 20.70
C ASP A 156 13.65 -6.28 21.57
N ILE A 157 13.95 -6.22 22.86
CA ILE A 157 13.07 -5.65 23.90
C ILE A 157 13.77 -4.46 24.58
N PRO A 158 13.05 -3.60 25.35
CA PRO A 158 13.68 -2.56 26.13
C PRO A 158 14.81 -3.08 27.05
N PRO A 159 15.92 -2.35 27.19
CA PRO A 159 16.13 -0.97 26.77
C PRO A 159 16.68 -0.79 25.35
N LEU A 160 16.92 -1.86 24.58
CA LEU A 160 17.42 -1.78 23.20
C LEU A 160 16.34 -1.24 22.28
N ASP A 161 15.14 -1.78 22.36
CA ASP A 161 13.94 -1.30 21.69
C ASP A 161 13.37 -0.08 22.43
N LYS A 162 13.47 1.11 21.85
CA LYS A 162 12.86 2.33 22.38
C LYS A 162 11.50 2.64 21.75
N GLY A 163 11.10 1.89 20.72
CA GLY A 163 9.86 2.08 19.97
C GLY A 163 8.62 1.42 20.58
N GLU A 164 8.75 0.57 21.61
CA GLU A 164 7.67 -0.25 22.16
C GLU A 164 6.43 0.57 22.56
N ASN A 165 6.61 1.66 23.31
CA ASN A 165 5.50 2.50 23.73
C ASN A 165 4.80 3.20 22.56
N LEU A 166 5.57 3.62 21.54
CA LEU A 166 4.99 4.23 20.36
C LEU A 166 4.17 3.21 19.56
N ARG A 167 4.67 1.97 19.38
CA ARG A 167 3.90 0.90 18.73
C ARG A 167 2.62 0.59 19.50
N ARG A 168 2.67 0.59 20.85
CA ARG A 168 1.48 0.44 21.68
C ARG A 168 0.45 1.55 21.39
N ASP A 169 0.87 2.80 21.33
CA ASP A 169 -0.02 3.93 21.06
C ASP A 169 -0.59 3.87 19.63
N ILE A 170 0.21 3.42 18.67
CA ILE A 170 -0.26 3.15 17.30
C ILE A 170 -1.33 2.06 17.31
N CYS A 171 -1.07 0.91 17.96
CA CYS A 171 -2.03 -0.20 18.04
C CYS A 171 -3.36 0.24 18.62
N LEU A 172 -3.36 0.92 19.77
CA LEU A 172 -4.59 1.42 20.40
C LEU A 172 -5.34 2.41 19.50
N SER A 173 -4.62 3.31 18.83
CA SER A 173 -5.25 4.29 17.93
C SER A 173 -5.88 3.63 16.71
N ILE A 174 -5.21 2.67 16.07
CA ILE A 174 -5.79 1.99 14.91
C ILE A 174 -6.93 1.05 15.29
N GLU A 175 -6.91 0.49 16.52
CA GLU A 175 -8.03 -0.29 17.08
C GLU A 175 -9.27 0.59 17.23
N GLU A 176 -9.15 1.79 17.81
CA GLU A 176 -10.25 2.77 17.88
C GLU A 176 -10.78 3.15 16.50
N MET A 177 -9.94 3.13 15.46
CA MET A 177 -10.32 3.38 14.08
C MET A 177 -10.94 2.17 13.37
N GLY A 178 -11.06 1.04 14.04
CA GLY A 178 -11.71 -0.17 13.53
C GLY A 178 -10.79 -1.13 12.76
N LEU A 179 -9.48 -0.94 12.82
CA LEU A 179 -8.51 -1.97 12.46
C LEU A 179 -8.38 -2.95 13.63
N GLN A 180 -7.88 -4.14 13.37
CA GLN A 180 -7.65 -5.15 14.40
C GLN A 180 -6.15 -5.45 14.50
N PRO A 181 -5.38 -4.78 15.38
CA PRO A 181 -3.98 -5.11 15.60
C PRO A 181 -3.83 -6.56 16.07
N GLU A 182 -2.80 -7.25 15.59
CA GLU A 182 -2.52 -8.64 15.97
C GLU A 182 -1.22 -8.73 16.77
N HIS A 183 -0.15 -8.13 16.28
CA HIS A 183 1.15 -8.07 16.97
C HIS A 183 1.99 -6.91 16.46
N SER A 184 3.03 -6.59 17.21
CA SER A 184 4.02 -5.59 16.81
C SER A 184 5.38 -5.96 17.37
N HIS A 185 6.44 -5.60 16.69
CA HIS A 185 7.81 -5.88 17.12
C HIS A 185 8.82 -4.89 16.53
N HIS A 186 10.03 -4.90 17.11
CA HIS A 186 11.19 -4.26 16.52
C HIS A 186 11.67 -5.10 15.33
N GLU A 187 12.00 -4.45 14.21
CA GLU A 187 12.54 -5.06 13.03
C GLU A 187 14.09 -5.12 13.03
N SER A 188 14.67 -5.63 11.93
CA SER A 188 16.11 -5.89 11.85
C SER A 188 16.97 -4.62 11.82
N GLY A 189 16.44 -3.52 11.27
CA GLY A 189 17.15 -2.23 11.21
C GLY A 189 17.01 -1.40 12.49
N PRO A 190 18.01 -0.57 12.84
CA PRO A 190 17.93 0.30 14.00
C PRO A 190 16.76 1.29 13.88
N GLY A 191 15.89 1.32 14.89
CA GLY A 191 14.66 2.13 14.86
C GLY A 191 13.61 1.65 13.85
N GLN A 192 13.75 0.44 13.28
CA GLN A 192 12.78 -0.14 12.37
C GLN A 192 11.71 -0.92 13.13
N ASN A 193 10.46 -0.77 12.71
CA ASN A 193 9.30 -1.30 13.40
C ASN A 193 8.30 -1.90 12.42
N GLU A 194 7.56 -2.89 12.90
CA GLU A 194 6.38 -3.45 12.23
C GLU A 194 5.20 -3.52 13.19
N VAL A 195 4.00 -3.23 12.66
CA VAL A 195 2.72 -3.45 13.34
C VAL A 195 1.81 -4.18 12.38
N CYS A 196 1.50 -5.42 12.70
CA CYS A 196 0.58 -6.24 11.94
C CYS A 196 -0.86 -6.04 12.42
N PHE A 197 -1.78 -5.98 11.47
CA PHE A 197 -3.22 -5.94 11.71
C PHE A 197 -3.94 -6.92 10.80
N ARG A 198 -5.08 -7.38 11.27
CA ARG A 198 -5.84 -8.46 10.64
C ARG A 198 -6.20 -8.13 9.20
N TYR A 199 -6.20 -9.17 8.34
CA TYR A 199 -6.67 -9.07 6.97
C TYR A 199 -8.13 -8.62 6.88
N ALA A 200 -8.48 -8.03 5.75
CA ALA A 200 -9.82 -7.53 5.44
C ALA A 200 -10.15 -7.77 3.96
N PRO A 201 -11.41 -7.59 3.52
CA PRO A 201 -11.73 -7.53 2.09
C PRO A 201 -10.83 -6.52 1.38
N ALA A 202 -10.39 -6.83 0.16
CA ALA A 202 -9.30 -6.15 -0.54
C ALA A 202 -9.40 -4.60 -0.53
N LEU A 203 -10.57 -4.02 -0.82
CA LEU A 203 -10.75 -2.57 -0.78
C LEU A 203 -10.56 -2.01 0.63
N LYS A 204 -11.16 -2.66 1.63
CA LYS A 204 -11.01 -2.25 3.03
C LYS A 204 -9.56 -2.38 3.50
N SER A 205 -8.82 -3.38 3.02
CA SER A 205 -7.41 -3.55 3.36
C SER A 205 -6.56 -2.40 2.80
N ALA A 206 -6.81 -1.93 1.58
CA ALA A 206 -6.14 -0.76 1.02
C ALA A 206 -6.48 0.52 1.81
N ASP A 207 -7.75 0.72 2.17
CA ASP A 207 -8.19 1.81 3.03
C ASP A 207 -7.52 1.72 4.43
N ASN A 208 -7.41 0.52 5.01
CA ASN A 208 -6.75 0.27 6.28
C ASN A 208 -5.25 0.58 6.22
N LEU A 209 -4.54 0.19 5.15
CA LEU A 209 -3.12 0.48 4.97
C LEU A 209 -2.86 2.00 4.90
N ASN A 210 -3.70 2.73 4.16
CA ASN A 210 -3.66 4.19 4.15
C ASN A 210 -3.93 4.81 5.54
N THR A 211 -4.89 4.25 6.27
CA THR A 211 -5.20 4.65 7.64
C THR A 211 -4.02 4.41 8.57
N PHE A 212 -3.41 3.23 8.50
CA PHE A 212 -2.23 2.84 9.26
C PHE A 212 -1.07 3.82 9.03
N LYS A 213 -0.70 4.07 7.77
CA LYS A 213 0.38 5.02 7.43
C LYS A 213 0.13 6.41 8.01
N SER A 214 -1.11 6.90 7.96
CA SER A 214 -1.48 8.19 8.53
C SER A 214 -1.41 8.20 10.06
N ALA A 215 -1.85 7.12 10.71
CA ALA A 215 -1.79 6.99 12.17
C ALA A 215 -0.35 6.95 12.67
N VAL A 216 0.51 6.14 12.05
CA VAL A 216 1.94 6.04 12.37
C VAL A 216 2.61 7.42 12.30
N LYS A 217 2.45 8.14 11.17
CA LYS A 217 3.04 9.47 10.99
C LYS A 217 2.51 10.48 12.02
N ALA A 218 1.20 10.47 12.28
CA ALA A 218 0.58 11.42 13.23
C ALA A 218 1.00 11.15 14.67
N ILE A 219 1.09 9.89 15.09
CA ILE A 219 1.45 9.50 16.44
C ILE A 219 2.96 9.71 16.67
N ALA A 220 3.82 9.37 15.70
CA ALA A 220 5.24 9.67 15.76
C ALA A 220 5.49 11.16 15.96
N ALA A 221 4.85 12.01 15.13
CA ALA A 221 4.99 13.47 15.24
C ALA A 221 4.54 14.01 16.60
N ARG A 222 3.48 13.47 17.21
CA ARG A 222 3.03 13.84 18.55
C ARG A 222 4.01 13.46 19.66
N ASN A 223 4.85 12.46 19.40
CA ASN A 223 5.90 12.00 20.32
C ASN A 223 7.27 12.62 20.00
N GLY A 224 7.34 13.66 19.14
CA GLY A 224 8.59 14.33 18.77
C GLY A 224 9.50 13.45 17.89
N LEU A 225 8.94 12.49 17.18
CA LEU A 225 9.64 11.58 16.29
C LEU A 225 9.18 11.75 14.84
N TYR A 226 10.00 11.28 13.93
CA TYR A 226 9.68 11.22 12.53
C TYR A 226 9.55 9.76 12.06
N ALA A 227 8.42 9.41 11.45
CA ALA A 227 8.19 8.09 10.87
C ALA A 227 8.36 8.15 9.34
N SER A 228 9.20 7.28 8.79
CA SER A 228 9.45 7.16 7.36
C SER A 228 9.07 5.77 6.84
N PHE A 229 8.32 5.76 5.75
CA PHE A 229 8.00 4.58 4.94
C PHE A 229 8.89 4.49 3.69
N MET A 230 9.95 5.27 3.61
CA MET A 230 10.93 5.21 2.51
C MET A 230 11.48 3.79 2.39
N PRO A 231 11.59 3.23 1.17
CA PRO A 231 11.99 1.83 0.98
C PRO A 231 13.35 1.46 1.58
N LYS A 232 14.32 2.37 1.51
CA LYS A 232 15.69 2.15 2.05
C LYS A 232 16.22 3.46 2.66
N PRO A 233 15.73 3.89 3.84
CA PRO A 233 16.13 5.19 4.40
C PRO A 233 17.56 5.20 4.95
N LEU A 234 18.11 4.02 5.29
CA LEU A 234 19.49 3.80 5.71
C LEU A 234 20.13 2.79 4.77
N HIS A 235 21.14 3.21 3.99
CA HIS A 235 21.71 2.40 2.91
C HIS A 235 22.31 1.06 3.37
N ASP A 236 22.93 1.03 4.55
CA ASP A 236 23.61 -0.16 5.08
C ASP A 236 22.71 -1.03 5.98
N GLN A 237 21.42 -0.67 6.14
CA GLN A 237 20.47 -1.35 7.00
C GLN A 237 19.36 -2.04 6.20
N SER A 238 18.49 -2.79 6.86
CA SER A 238 17.31 -3.39 6.23
C SER A 238 16.39 -2.31 5.66
N GLY A 239 15.76 -2.57 4.52
CA GLY A 239 14.76 -1.67 3.93
C GLY A 239 13.36 -1.98 4.42
N ASN A 240 12.42 -1.03 4.23
CA ASN A 240 11.00 -1.20 4.55
C ASN A 240 10.28 -1.98 3.45
N GLY A 241 9.76 -3.15 3.77
CA GLY A 241 8.89 -3.94 2.92
C GLY A 241 7.41 -3.57 3.08
N LEU A 242 6.66 -3.91 2.06
CA LEU A 242 5.20 -4.05 2.10
C LEU A 242 4.86 -5.45 1.63
N HIS A 243 4.71 -6.39 2.55
CA HIS A 243 4.30 -7.74 2.17
C HIS A 243 2.80 -7.79 1.99
N VAL A 244 2.37 -8.21 0.80
CA VAL A 244 0.95 -8.30 0.46
C VAL A 244 0.52 -9.75 0.51
N ASN A 245 -0.27 -10.08 1.51
CA ASN A 245 -0.85 -11.41 1.73
C ASN A 245 -2.26 -11.45 1.12
N MET A 246 -2.55 -12.44 0.28
CA MET A 246 -3.87 -12.62 -0.33
C MET A 246 -4.43 -14.02 -0.08
N SER A 247 -5.71 -14.09 0.24
CA SER A 247 -6.48 -15.33 0.22
C SER A 247 -7.71 -15.20 -0.67
N LEU A 248 -8.03 -16.29 -1.36
CA LEU A 248 -9.17 -16.41 -2.25
C LEU A 248 -10.14 -17.42 -1.66
N VAL A 249 -11.40 -17.05 -1.57
CA VAL A 249 -12.46 -17.94 -1.06
C VAL A 249 -13.51 -18.14 -2.14
N ARG A 250 -13.81 -19.42 -2.44
CA ARG A 250 -14.89 -19.84 -3.31
C ARG A 250 -15.81 -20.80 -2.54
N ASP A 251 -17.10 -20.53 -2.54
CA ASP A 251 -18.12 -21.36 -1.85
C ASP A 251 -17.76 -21.69 -0.39
N GLY A 252 -17.20 -20.68 0.32
CA GLY A 252 -16.78 -20.80 1.72
C GLY A 252 -15.48 -21.56 1.95
N LYS A 253 -14.76 -21.96 0.89
CA LYS A 253 -13.47 -22.67 1.00
C LYS A 253 -12.33 -21.76 0.56
N ASN A 254 -11.27 -21.73 1.36
CA ASN A 254 -10.03 -21.05 1.02
C ASN A 254 -9.27 -21.88 -0.04
N LEU A 255 -8.98 -21.28 -1.20
CA LEU A 255 -8.32 -21.98 -2.31
C LEU A 255 -6.85 -22.31 -2.04
N PHE A 256 -6.22 -21.66 -1.05
CA PHE A 256 -4.84 -21.93 -0.63
C PHE A 256 -4.76 -23.01 0.47
N GLU A 257 -5.87 -23.54 0.93
CA GLU A 257 -5.88 -24.66 1.88
C GLU A 257 -5.53 -25.97 1.15
N GLY A 258 -4.54 -26.70 1.67
CA GLY A 258 -4.05 -27.94 1.10
C GLY A 258 -2.87 -27.79 0.15
N ASP A 259 -2.71 -28.73 -0.76
CA ASP A 259 -1.60 -28.73 -1.70
C ASP A 259 -1.88 -27.83 -2.91
N LEU A 260 -0.95 -26.90 -3.14
CA LEU A 260 -0.94 -26.11 -4.36
C LEU A 260 -0.43 -26.98 -5.51
N THR A 261 -1.31 -27.30 -6.45
CA THR A 261 -0.94 -28.04 -7.67
C THR A 261 -0.86 -27.10 -8.87
N PRO A 262 -0.06 -27.43 -9.89
CA PRO A 262 0.05 -26.61 -11.10
C PRO A 262 -1.27 -26.32 -11.79
N ASP A 263 -2.24 -27.23 -11.68
CA ASP A 263 -3.54 -27.16 -12.35
C ASP A 263 -4.68 -26.68 -11.42
N SER A 264 -4.36 -26.21 -10.20
CA SER A 264 -5.34 -25.65 -9.28
C SER A 264 -5.58 -24.16 -9.54
N GLU A 265 -6.78 -23.64 -9.19
CA GLU A 265 -7.05 -22.20 -9.30
C GLU A 265 -6.05 -21.35 -8.47
N ALA A 266 -5.66 -21.83 -7.29
CA ALA A 266 -4.62 -21.19 -6.49
C ALA A 266 -3.25 -21.24 -7.18
N GLY A 267 -2.93 -22.35 -7.87
CA GLY A 267 -1.72 -22.47 -8.70
C GLY A 267 -1.74 -21.47 -9.85
N TYR A 268 -2.83 -21.39 -10.60
CA TYR A 268 -3.01 -20.41 -11.67
C TYR A 268 -2.88 -18.98 -11.17
N PHE A 269 -3.44 -18.66 -9.98
CA PHE A 269 -3.33 -17.34 -9.38
C PHE A 269 -1.88 -16.98 -9.09
N VAL A 270 -1.11 -17.87 -8.48
CA VAL A 270 0.32 -17.66 -8.22
C VAL A 270 1.10 -17.53 -9.52
N ALA A 271 0.80 -18.37 -10.52
CA ALA A 271 1.43 -18.31 -11.84
C ALA A 271 1.20 -16.95 -12.53
N GLY A 272 -0.02 -16.39 -12.44
CA GLY A 272 -0.33 -15.06 -12.95
C GLY A 272 0.48 -13.96 -12.27
N ILE A 273 0.62 -13.98 -10.94
CA ILE A 273 1.46 -13.03 -10.22
C ILE A 273 2.93 -13.13 -10.69
N LEU A 274 3.44 -14.34 -10.87
CA LEU A 274 4.83 -14.54 -11.33
C LEU A 274 5.02 -14.08 -12.78
N ALA A 275 4.07 -14.38 -13.67
CA ALA A 275 4.13 -14.00 -15.08
C ALA A 275 4.21 -12.48 -15.26
N HIS A 276 3.48 -11.73 -14.42
CA HIS A 276 3.41 -10.26 -14.49
C HIS A 276 4.34 -9.54 -13.48
N ALA A 277 5.15 -10.28 -12.70
CA ALA A 277 5.93 -9.70 -11.61
C ALA A 277 6.81 -8.52 -12.03
N ARG A 278 7.47 -8.60 -13.18
CA ARG A 278 8.33 -7.53 -13.70
C ARG A 278 7.54 -6.30 -14.14
N GLU A 279 6.36 -6.52 -14.72
CA GLU A 279 5.46 -5.46 -15.18
C GLU A 279 4.85 -4.69 -13.99
N LEU A 280 4.61 -5.40 -12.89
CA LEU A 280 4.07 -4.80 -11.66
C LEU A 280 5.12 -3.96 -10.90
N THR A 281 6.41 -4.16 -11.14
CA THR A 281 7.48 -3.57 -10.33
C THR A 281 7.43 -2.03 -10.35
N ALA A 282 7.08 -1.39 -11.47
CA ALA A 282 6.96 0.07 -11.55
C ALA A 282 5.92 0.66 -10.57
N PHE A 283 4.91 -0.13 -10.19
CA PHE A 283 3.83 0.27 -9.28
C PHE A 283 4.06 -0.22 -7.85
N CYS A 284 4.68 -1.38 -7.70
CA CYS A 284 5.02 -1.97 -6.40
C CYS A 284 6.26 -1.33 -5.76
N ASN A 285 7.15 -0.78 -6.58
CA ASN A 285 8.45 -0.21 -6.21
C ASN A 285 8.68 1.11 -6.97
N PRO A 286 7.89 2.16 -6.66
CA PRO A 286 7.69 3.30 -7.57
C PRO A 286 8.73 4.41 -7.45
N VAL A 287 9.76 4.26 -6.65
CA VAL A 287 10.78 5.31 -6.45
C VAL A 287 12.19 4.80 -6.72
N PRO A 288 13.16 5.64 -7.10
CA PRO A 288 14.53 5.20 -7.33
C PRO A 288 15.12 4.44 -6.15
N ASN A 289 14.84 4.87 -4.93
CA ASN A 289 15.28 4.23 -3.69
C ASN A 289 14.73 2.81 -3.47
N SER A 290 13.60 2.45 -4.09
CA SER A 290 13.04 1.09 -4.06
C SER A 290 14.05 0.05 -4.55
N TYR A 291 14.85 0.40 -5.54
CA TYR A 291 15.82 -0.51 -6.19
C TYR A 291 17.10 -0.69 -5.36
N ALA A 292 17.35 0.19 -4.39
CA ALA A 292 18.37 -0.04 -3.36
C ALA A 292 17.92 -1.08 -2.31
N ARG A 293 16.59 -1.31 -2.18
CA ARG A 293 16.04 -2.34 -1.30
C ARG A 293 16.02 -3.70 -1.99
N LEU A 294 15.55 -3.81 -3.24
CA LEU A 294 15.41 -5.08 -3.96
C LEU A 294 16.76 -5.82 -4.07
N GLY A 295 16.80 -7.08 -3.64
CA GLY A 295 18.01 -7.90 -3.62
C GLY A 295 18.96 -7.60 -2.47
N ALA A 296 18.65 -6.64 -1.60
CA ALA A 296 19.45 -6.34 -0.42
C ALA A 296 18.78 -6.89 0.85
N ASN A 297 19.61 -7.40 1.78
CA ASN A 297 19.16 -7.98 3.04
C ASN A 297 18.12 -9.10 2.79
N GLU A 298 16.88 -8.96 3.27
CA GLU A 298 15.81 -9.95 3.14
C GLU A 298 14.81 -9.65 2.00
N ALA A 299 15.06 -8.63 1.18
CA ALA A 299 14.19 -8.29 0.06
C ALA A 299 14.46 -9.19 -1.17
N PRO A 300 13.43 -9.76 -1.81
CA PRO A 300 13.59 -10.62 -2.96
C PRO A 300 13.99 -9.82 -4.21
N LEU A 301 14.68 -10.50 -5.14
CA LEU A 301 15.04 -9.93 -6.44
C LEU A 301 14.59 -10.81 -7.62
N TYR A 302 14.42 -12.11 -7.41
CA TYR A 302 14.21 -13.06 -8.50
C TYR A 302 12.75 -13.50 -8.58
N VAL A 303 12.24 -13.60 -9.80
CA VAL A 303 10.88 -14.10 -10.06
C VAL A 303 10.83 -15.60 -9.73
N SER A 304 10.28 -15.90 -8.58
CA SER A 304 10.30 -17.26 -8.02
C SER A 304 9.26 -17.40 -6.91
N TRP A 305 8.90 -18.65 -6.63
CA TRP A 305 8.02 -18.97 -5.52
C TRP A 305 8.49 -20.21 -4.75
N SER A 306 8.05 -20.32 -3.51
CA SER A 306 8.26 -21.52 -2.70
C SER A 306 7.31 -21.55 -1.50
N ARG A 307 7.23 -22.71 -0.86
CA ARG A 307 6.64 -22.86 0.47
C ARG A 307 7.67 -22.44 1.53
N GLN A 308 7.26 -21.65 2.51
CA GLN A 308 8.01 -21.27 3.72
C GLN A 308 9.32 -20.48 3.52
N ASN A 309 9.97 -20.54 2.37
CA ASN A 309 11.26 -19.89 2.11
C ASN A 309 11.11 -18.37 1.92
N ARG A 310 11.71 -17.60 2.82
CA ARG A 310 11.62 -16.12 2.87
C ARG A 310 12.46 -15.40 1.81
N SER A 311 13.35 -16.11 1.09
CA SER A 311 14.15 -15.49 0.02
C SER A 311 13.43 -15.41 -1.33
N GLN A 312 12.20 -15.90 -1.41
CA GLN A 312 11.40 -15.94 -2.64
C GLN A 312 10.57 -14.68 -2.80
N LEU A 313 10.25 -14.33 -4.06
CA LEU A 313 9.34 -13.24 -4.39
C LEU A 313 7.92 -13.55 -3.92
N VAL A 314 7.47 -14.77 -4.21
CA VAL A 314 6.16 -15.28 -3.78
C VAL A 314 6.36 -16.44 -2.82
N ARG A 315 5.76 -16.33 -1.65
CA ARG A 315 5.87 -17.31 -0.58
C ARG A 315 4.48 -17.80 -0.19
N LEU A 316 4.37 -19.09 0.12
CA LEU A 316 3.19 -19.65 0.79
C LEU A 316 3.57 -19.95 2.24
N PRO A 317 3.17 -19.11 3.19
CA PRO A 317 3.43 -19.35 4.61
C PRO A 317 2.79 -20.65 5.10
N SER A 318 3.40 -21.27 6.11
CA SER A 318 2.78 -22.40 6.80
C SER A 318 1.57 -21.89 7.60
N ALA A 319 0.38 -22.31 7.21
CA ALA A 319 -0.88 -21.91 7.82
C ALA A 319 -1.95 -22.98 7.58
N SER A 320 -3.10 -22.86 8.25
CA SER A 320 -4.25 -23.75 8.10
C SER A 320 -5.56 -22.95 8.03
N GLY A 321 -6.56 -23.50 7.37
CA GLY A 321 -7.91 -22.93 7.26
C GLY A 321 -7.88 -21.52 6.63
N ASP A 322 -8.57 -20.58 7.28
CA ASP A 322 -8.72 -19.20 6.79
C ASP A 322 -7.41 -18.42 6.74
N LEU A 323 -6.35 -18.89 7.42
CA LEU A 323 -5.04 -18.24 7.42
C LEU A 323 -4.15 -18.65 6.25
N CYS A 324 -4.57 -19.65 5.45
CA CYS A 324 -3.85 -20.05 4.24
C CYS A 324 -3.87 -18.92 3.21
N ARG A 325 -2.71 -18.57 2.67
CA ARG A 325 -2.54 -17.41 1.82
C ARG A 325 -1.29 -17.49 0.95
N VAL A 326 -1.26 -16.67 -0.06
CA VAL A 326 -0.04 -16.32 -0.81
C VAL A 326 0.47 -14.97 -0.33
N GLU A 327 1.78 -14.83 -0.19
CA GLU A 327 2.48 -13.61 0.20
C GLU A 327 3.38 -13.15 -0.94
N LEU A 328 3.18 -11.93 -1.43
CA LEU A 328 4.10 -11.25 -2.34
C LEU A 328 4.99 -10.30 -1.53
N ARG A 329 6.31 -10.52 -1.60
CA ARG A 329 7.32 -9.87 -0.74
C ARG A 329 8.10 -8.73 -1.43
N GLY A 330 7.93 -8.58 -2.75
CA GLY A 330 8.63 -7.57 -3.55
C GLY A 330 8.22 -6.12 -3.26
N PRO A 331 6.92 -5.79 -3.08
CA PRO A 331 6.46 -4.42 -2.90
C PRO A 331 7.11 -3.72 -1.71
N ASP A 332 7.13 -2.39 -1.78
CA ASP A 332 7.50 -1.52 -0.66
C ASP A 332 6.42 -0.48 -0.34
N ALA A 333 6.58 0.19 0.80
CA ALA A 333 5.57 1.08 1.33
C ALA A 333 5.40 2.41 0.56
N ALA A 334 6.25 2.70 -0.44
CA ALA A 334 6.08 3.85 -1.32
C ALA A 334 4.98 3.64 -2.36
N GLY A 335 4.60 2.38 -2.65
CA GLY A 335 3.55 2.06 -3.60
C GLY A 335 2.17 2.59 -3.19
N ASN A 336 1.36 2.97 -4.18
CA ASN A 336 -0.05 3.31 -3.96
C ASN A 336 -0.83 2.06 -3.57
N PRO A 337 -1.40 1.95 -2.36
CA PRO A 337 -2.08 0.74 -1.89
C PRO A 337 -3.17 0.21 -2.82
N TYR A 338 -3.91 1.10 -3.46
CA TYR A 338 -4.99 0.69 -4.38
C TYR A 338 -4.44 0.10 -5.67
N LEU A 339 -3.36 0.69 -6.24
CA LEU A 339 -2.72 0.16 -7.45
C LEU A 339 -1.96 -1.12 -7.14
N VAL A 340 -1.18 -1.15 -6.06
CA VAL A 340 -0.41 -2.34 -5.64
C VAL A 340 -1.35 -3.54 -5.46
N ILE A 341 -2.35 -3.43 -4.60
CA ILE A 341 -3.30 -4.53 -4.33
C ILE A 341 -4.13 -4.87 -5.58
N GLY A 342 -4.58 -3.84 -6.32
CA GLY A 342 -5.39 -4.02 -7.52
C GLY A 342 -4.65 -4.75 -8.62
N LEU A 343 -3.42 -4.35 -8.92
CA LEU A 343 -2.62 -4.97 -9.98
C LEU A 343 -2.15 -6.39 -9.62
N ILE A 344 -1.77 -6.64 -8.36
CA ILE A 344 -1.43 -8.00 -7.90
C ILE A 344 -2.66 -8.93 -8.04
N LEU A 345 -3.82 -8.45 -7.62
CA LEU A 345 -5.07 -9.19 -7.76
C LEU A 345 -5.39 -9.44 -9.24
N ALA A 346 -5.30 -8.41 -10.08
CA ALA A 346 -5.56 -8.51 -11.52
C ALA A 346 -4.63 -9.54 -12.19
N ALA A 347 -3.33 -9.51 -11.86
CA ALA A 347 -2.36 -10.49 -12.36
C ALA A 347 -2.73 -11.93 -11.97
N GLY A 348 -3.12 -12.14 -10.72
CA GLY A 348 -3.58 -13.45 -10.27
C GLY A 348 -4.87 -13.90 -10.97
N LEU A 349 -5.84 -12.99 -11.20
CA LEU A 349 -7.07 -13.28 -11.92
C LEU A 349 -6.81 -13.61 -13.40
N ASP A 350 -5.83 -12.93 -14.02
CA ASP A 350 -5.36 -13.24 -15.38
C ASP A 350 -4.80 -14.68 -15.45
N GLY A 351 -3.99 -15.06 -14.46
CA GLY A 351 -3.49 -16.42 -14.34
C GLY A 351 -4.59 -17.47 -14.26
N ILE A 352 -5.68 -17.20 -13.51
CA ILE A 352 -6.85 -18.09 -13.43
C ILE A 352 -7.59 -18.13 -14.78
N ALA A 353 -7.84 -16.98 -15.39
CA ALA A 353 -8.60 -16.88 -16.63
C ALA A 353 -7.90 -17.61 -17.79
N ASN A 354 -6.59 -17.48 -17.87
CA ASN A 354 -5.74 -18.09 -18.91
C ASN A 354 -5.17 -19.46 -18.52
N LYS A 355 -5.44 -19.95 -17.30
CA LYS A 355 -4.92 -21.22 -16.77
C LYS A 355 -3.40 -21.32 -16.92
N LEU A 356 -2.69 -20.25 -16.50
CA LEU A 356 -1.24 -20.20 -16.60
C LEU A 356 -0.62 -21.29 -15.72
N PRO A 357 0.29 -22.12 -16.27
CA PRO A 357 0.88 -23.21 -15.50
C PRO A 357 1.82 -22.66 -14.43
N LEU A 358 1.66 -23.12 -13.19
CA LEU A 358 2.56 -22.76 -12.09
C LEU A 358 3.93 -23.40 -12.34
N PRO A 359 5.03 -22.64 -12.38
CA PRO A 359 6.38 -23.19 -12.49
C PRO A 359 6.79 -23.98 -11.24
N GLU A 360 7.82 -24.81 -11.36
CA GLU A 360 8.37 -25.54 -10.23
C GLU A 360 8.84 -24.62 -9.09
N PRO A 361 8.60 -24.98 -7.83
CA PRO A 361 9.02 -24.17 -6.69
C PRO A 361 10.55 -24.14 -6.54
N VAL A 362 11.08 -22.99 -6.15
CA VAL A 362 12.52 -22.80 -5.91
C VAL A 362 12.80 -22.84 -4.42
N ASN A 363 13.37 -23.93 -3.93
CA ASN A 363 13.64 -24.15 -2.49
C ASN A 363 15.08 -23.77 -2.06
N ARG A 364 15.80 -23.04 -2.92
CA ARG A 364 17.17 -22.55 -2.63
C ARG A 364 17.10 -21.20 -1.90
N ASN A 365 18.14 -20.89 -1.10
CA ASN A 365 18.29 -19.56 -0.53
C ASN A 365 18.80 -18.58 -1.60
N LEU A 366 17.92 -17.71 -2.11
CA LEU A 366 18.21 -16.77 -3.19
C LEU A 366 18.94 -15.50 -2.73
N PHE A 367 19.21 -15.33 -1.45
CA PHE A 367 20.12 -14.27 -0.96
C PHE A 367 21.59 -14.57 -1.33
N HIS A 368 21.89 -15.78 -1.79
CA HIS A 368 23.17 -16.13 -2.37
C HIS A 368 23.10 -16.07 -3.90
N PRO A 369 23.82 -15.16 -4.58
CA PRO A 369 23.73 -14.98 -6.03
C PRO A 369 23.95 -16.26 -6.84
N SER A 370 24.84 -17.15 -6.37
CA SER A 370 25.09 -18.45 -7.02
C SER A 370 23.87 -19.38 -7.04
N ALA A 371 22.93 -19.20 -6.12
CA ALA A 371 21.70 -19.99 -6.07
C ALA A 371 20.62 -19.48 -7.05
N ALA A 372 20.79 -18.31 -7.63
CA ALA A 372 19.81 -17.68 -8.52
C ALA A 372 20.05 -17.94 -10.02
N VAL A 373 21.07 -18.73 -10.36
CA VAL A 373 21.40 -19.03 -11.76
C VAL A 373 20.20 -19.62 -12.48
N GLY A 374 19.86 -19.01 -13.63
CA GLY A 374 18.73 -19.41 -14.49
C GLY A 374 17.38 -18.83 -14.09
N LEU A 375 17.31 -18.01 -13.04
CA LEU A 375 16.09 -17.29 -12.68
C LEU A 375 16.07 -15.89 -13.30
N GLU A 376 14.88 -15.45 -13.70
CA GLU A 376 14.65 -14.08 -14.13
C GLU A 376 14.66 -13.15 -12.91
N SER A 377 15.24 -11.94 -13.05
CA SER A 377 15.23 -10.93 -12.01
C SER A 377 14.11 -9.90 -12.23
N LEU A 378 13.64 -9.29 -11.15
CA LEU A 378 12.91 -8.04 -11.22
C LEU A 378 13.78 -6.94 -11.86
N PRO A 379 13.21 -5.86 -12.38
CA PRO A 379 13.97 -4.71 -12.84
C PRO A 379 14.95 -4.19 -11.78
N HIS A 380 16.12 -3.72 -12.22
CA HIS A 380 17.18 -3.24 -11.35
C HIS A 380 17.16 -1.72 -11.14
N SER A 381 16.29 -1.02 -11.82
CA SER A 381 16.11 0.44 -11.70
C SER A 381 14.68 0.85 -12.00
N LEU A 382 14.29 2.03 -11.50
CA LEU A 382 12.99 2.61 -11.84
C LEU A 382 12.83 2.80 -13.36
N ARG A 383 13.88 3.21 -14.05
CA ARG A 383 13.87 3.35 -15.53
C ARG A 383 13.56 2.04 -16.23
N GLU A 384 14.20 0.95 -15.82
CA GLU A 384 13.92 -0.37 -16.39
C GLU A 384 12.48 -0.80 -16.10
N ALA A 385 12.00 -0.62 -14.87
CA ALA A 385 10.64 -0.98 -14.47
C ALA A 385 9.58 -0.21 -15.26
N ILE A 386 9.77 1.12 -15.44
CA ILE A 386 8.89 1.94 -16.28
C ILE A 386 8.88 1.42 -17.71
N THR A 387 10.06 1.08 -18.27
CA THR A 387 10.16 0.57 -19.65
C THR A 387 9.40 -0.74 -19.82
N VAL A 388 9.58 -1.67 -18.88
CA VAL A 388 8.86 -2.96 -18.88
C VAL A 388 7.35 -2.75 -18.76
N ALA A 389 6.91 -1.94 -17.80
CA ALA A 389 5.49 -1.69 -17.57
C ALA A 389 4.81 -0.97 -18.74
N ALA A 390 5.49 0.02 -19.35
CA ALA A 390 4.95 0.79 -20.49
C ALA A 390 4.83 -0.03 -21.79
N GLN A 391 5.57 -1.13 -21.90
CA GLN A 391 5.52 -2.07 -23.03
C GLN A 391 4.61 -3.28 -22.76
N SER A 392 4.00 -3.36 -21.61
CA SER A 392 3.19 -4.51 -21.19
C SER A 392 1.77 -4.43 -21.75
N ASP A 393 1.36 -5.45 -22.50
CA ASP A 393 -0.02 -5.62 -22.94
C ASP A 393 -0.97 -5.81 -21.74
N PHE A 394 -0.50 -6.43 -20.66
CA PHE A 394 -1.26 -6.61 -19.43
C PHE A 394 -1.56 -5.25 -18.77
N ILE A 395 -0.54 -4.42 -18.55
CA ILE A 395 -0.74 -3.08 -17.97
C ILE A 395 -1.62 -2.21 -18.87
N ALA A 396 -1.42 -2.29 -20.19
CA ALA A 396 -2.24 -1.57 -21.18
C ALA A 396 -3.72 -1.98 -21.11
N ALA A 397 -4.01 -3.24 -20.85
CA ALA A 397 -5.38 -3.74 -20.70
C ALA A 397 -6.00 -3.43 -19.32
N GLU A 398 -5.18 -3.40 -18.26
CA GLU A 398 -5.64 -3.26 -16.88
C GLU A 398 -5.91 -1.82 -16.46
N LEU A 399 -5.07 -0.89 -16.85
CA LEU A 399 -5.18 0.50 -16.40
C LEU A 399 -5.77 1.41 -17.50
N PRO A 400 -6.60 2.40 -17.15
CA PRO A 400 -7.04 3.41 -18.11
C PRO A 400 -5.85 4.14 -18.75
N LEU A 401 -5.93 4.43 -20.06
CA LEU A 401 -4.83 5.05 -20.79
C LEU A 401 -4.43 6.42 -20.21
N ALA A 402 -5.39 7.21 -19.75
CA ALA A 402 -5.11 8.51 -19.14
C ALA A 402 -4.29 8.35 -17.85
N LEU A 403 -4.62 7.36 -17.00
CA LEU A 403 -3.85 7.03 -15.81
C LEU A 403 -2.43 6.59 -16.17
N GLN A 404 -2.28 5.67 -17.15
CA GLN A 404 -0.97 5.19 -17.60
C GLN A 404 -0.07 6.35 -18.06
N ASN A 405 -0.58 7.21 -18.94
CA ASN A 405 0.17 8.33 -19.48
C ASN A 405 0.67 9.26 -18.38
N LYS A 406 -0.21 9.66 -17.44
CA LYS A 406 0.15 10.55 -16.32
C LYS A 406 1.13 9.87 -15.36
N TYR A 407 0.94 8.58 -15.08
CA TYR A 407 1.82 7.83 -14.20
C TYR A 407 3.23 7.71 -14.79
N PHE A 408 3.35 7.24 -16.03
CA PHE A 408 4.66 7.04 -16.67
C PHE A 408 5.38 8.36 -16.97
N GLU A 409 4.65 9.42 -17.35
CA GLU A 409 5.22 10.75 -17.52
C GLU A 409 5.90 11.22 -16.21
N TYR A 410 5.16 11.19 -15.11
CA TYR A 410 5.69 11.62 -13.81
C TYR A 410 6.85 10.75 -13.34
N GLN A 411 6.72 9.43 -13.43
CA GLN A 411 7.78 8.49 -13.03
C GLN A 411 9.05 8.67 -13.87
N THR A 412 8.90 8.99 -15.15
CA THR A 412 10.04 9.31 -16.04
C THR A 412 10.72 10.60 -15.60
N GLN A 413 9.95 11.63 -15.23
CA GLN A 413 10.50 12.89 -14.70
C GLN A 413 11.21 12.67 -13.36
N LEU A 414 10.62 11.86 -12.46
CA LEU A 414 11.22 11.48 -11.17
C LEU A 414 12.56 10.76 -11.37
N CYS A 415 12.58 9.78 -12.27
CA CYS A 415 13.79 9.04 -12.63
C CYS A 415 14.89 9.95 -13.20
N HIS A 416 14.52 10.81 -14.15
CA HIS A 416 15.46 11.78 -14.74
C HIS A 416 16.00 12.77 -13.69
N GLY A 417 15.14 13.23 -12.77
CA GLY A 417 15.55 14.10 -11.66
C GLY A 417 16.60 13.45 -10.76
N TYR A 418 16.39 12.19 -10.41
CA TYR A 418 17.35 11.42 -9.60
C TYR A 418 18.69 11.19 -10.31
N GLU A 419 18.65 10.72 -11.57
CA GLU A 419 19.83 10.37 -12.34
C GLU A 419 20.72 11.60 -12.65
N ASN A 420 20.14 12.79 -12.73
CA ASN A 420 20.86 14.04 -12.98
C ASN A 420 21.08 14.87 -11.71
N ALA A 421 20.75 14.34 -10.54
CA ALA A 421 20.95 15.03 -9.28
C ALA A 421 22.45 15.23 -9.01
N PRO A 422 22.91 16.46 -8.70
CA PRO A 422 24.30 16.70 -8.32
C PRO A 422 24.74 15.92 -7.08
N ASP A 423 23.79 15.67 -6.17
CA ASP A 423 23.96 14.83 -4.99
C ASP A 423 22.72 13.96 -4.82
N PRO A 424 22.82 12.65 -5.15
CA PRO A 424 21.71 11.71 -5.01
C PRO A 424 21.19 11.59 -3.57
N ALA A 425 22.05 11.71 -2.55
CA ALA A 425 21.61 11.60 -1.16
C ALA A 425 20.74 12.81 -0.73
N VAL A 426 21.11 14.01 -1.17
CA VAL A 426 20.28 15.22 -0.96
C VAL A 426 18.95 15.09 -1.71
N TRP A 427 18.99 14.55 -2.93
CA TRP A 427 17.77 14.33 -3.72
C TRP A 427 16.86 13.32 -3.05
N GLU A 428 17.36 12.17 -2.60
CA GLU A 428 16.60 11.17 -1.87
C GLU A 428 16.00 11.72 -0.57
N ARG A 429 16.76 12.58 0.15
CA ARG A 429 16.22 13.24 1.33
C ARG A 429 14.98 14.07 1.01
N THR A 430 15.00 14.85 -0.05
CA THR A 430 13.91 15.80 -0.37
C THR A 430 12.72 15.15 -1.08
N HIS A 431 12.96 14.14 -1.90
CA HIS A 431 11.92 13.49 -2.73
C HIS A 431 11.48 12.10 -2.22
N GLY A 432 12.21 11.53 -1.29
CA GLY A 432 11.93 10.26 -0.65
C GLY A 432 11.69 10.42 0.84
N PHE A 433 12.75 10.66 1.61
CA PHE A 433 12.73 10.64 3.07
C PHE A 433 11.69 11.59 3.69
N LEU A 434 11.59 12.83 3.20
CA LEU A 434 10.65 13.83 3.72
C LEU A 434 9.21 13.69 3.18
N VAL A 435 8.98 12.83 2.21
CA VAL A 435 7.68 12.69 1.51
C VAL A 435 7.01 11.36 1.84
N ILE A 436 7.75 10.27 1.81
CA ILE A 436 7.29 8.90 2.00
C ILE A 436 7.42 8.53 3.48
#